data_8a564cd93607973e7a161ca9eb571b20
#
_entry.id   8a564cd93607973e7a161ca9eb571b20
#
_cell.length_a   1.000
_cell.length_b   1.000
_cell.length_c   1.000
_cell.angle_alpha   90.00
_cell.angle_beta   90.00
_cell.angle_gamma   90.00
#
_symmetry.space_group_name_H-M   'P 1'
#
loop_
_entity.id
_entity.type
_entity.pdbx_description
1 polymer ?
#
loop_
_entity_poly.entity_id
_entity_poly.type
_entity_poly.pdbx_seq_one_letter_code
_entity_poly.pdbx_strand_id
1 'polypeptide(L)'
;MSTSNPLQNILTPDQFQKCINFYEADQKIDHNDRVAIASRLQGISIKSNIVGYTTGMLGFFGPTIYIRLIKKPLITPTPFFLIQYPFMSLCIGFGTLIAGNYYTGKYFFNKTKETPSSFPNPNVANVWKNMEYQNIAAYTLYYLRTSFNPMFIIRDPRTCTDEASIDAKQNGHFTDSIGLGHTDSTGKKHTLSAWDRLKLHHGVDITK
;
A
#
# COMPACT_ATOMS: atom_id res chain seq x y z
N MET A 1 23.02 -12.45 26.55
CA MET A 1 22.23 -12.89 25.40
C MET A 1 22.31 -11.79 24.36
N SER A 2 22.94 -12.02 23.21
CA SER A 2 22.95 -11.02 22.13
C SER A 2 21.55 -10.99 21.52
N THR A 3 20.81 -9.93 21.79
CA THR A 3 19.52 -9.67 21.12
C THR A 3 19.80 -9.42 19.65
N SER A 4 19.76 -10.47 18.85
CA SER A 4 19.90 -10.35 17.41
C SER A 4 18.69 -9.56 16.89
N ASN A 5 18.95 -8.54 16.08
CA ASN A 5 17.88 -7.77 15.46
C ASN A 5 17.08 -8.66 14.51
N PRO A 6 15.76 -8.90 14.75
CA PRO A 6 14.96 -9.81 13.94
C PRO A 6 14.89 -9.40 12.46
N LEU A 7 15.01 -8.10 12.16
CA LEU A 7 15.04 -7.63 10.78
C LEU A 7 16.32 -8.07 10.05
N GLN A 8 17.45 -8.17 10.73
CA GLN A 8 18.68 -8.67 10.13
C GLN A 8 18.63 -10.16 9.80
N ASN A 9 17.79 -10.93 10.50
CA ASN A 9 17.61 -12.36 10.23
C ASN A 9 16.70 -12.61 9.01
N ILE A 10 15.80 -11.67 8.70
CA ILE A 10 14.80 -11.80 7.63
C ILE A 10 15.25 -11.10 6.34
N LEU A 11 15.91 -9.95 6.47
CA LEU A 11 16.34 -9.11 5.36
C LEU A 11 17.77 -9.42 4.94
N THR A 12 18.05 -9.32 3.66
CA THR A 12 19.45 -9.31 3.20
C THR A 12 20.16 -8.03 3.71
N PRO A 13 21.49 -8.05 3.83
CA PRO A 13 22.25 -6.88 4.27
C PRO A 13 21.94 -5.60 3.46
N ASP A 14 21.77 -5.75 2.13
CA ASP A 14 21.42 -4.64 1.25
C ASP A 14 20.01 -4.10 1.50
N GLN A 15 19.04 -4.99 1.76
CA GLN A 15 17.68 -4.59 2.10
C GLN A 15 17.64 -3.89 3.47
N PHE A 16 18.37 -4.41 4.43
CA PHE A 16 18.47 -3.79 5.75
C PHE A 16 19.09 -2.39 5.67
N GLN A 17 20.15 -2.22 4.88
CA GLN A 17 20.76 -0.90 4.64
C GLN A 17 19.80 0.07 3.96
N LYS A 18 19.00 -0.40 2.99
CA LYS A 18 17.95 0.42 2.37
C LYS A 18 16.88 0.87 3.37
N CYS A 19 16.49 0.01 4.31
CA CYS A 19 15.56 0.38 5.38
C CYS A 19 16.14 1.49 6.27
N ILE A 20 17.43 1.40 6.62
CA ILE A 20 18.14 2.44 7.39
C ILE A 20 18.15 3.76 6.60
N ASN A 21 18.55 3.72 5.34
CA ASN A 21 18.64 4.92 4.49
C ASN A 21 17.26 5.58 4.31
N PHE A 22 16.20 4.78 4.17
CA PHE A 22 14.83 5.27 4.10
C PHE A 22 14.43 5.94 5.43
N TYR A 23 14.69 5.29 6.56
CA TYR A 23 14.42 5.85 7.89
C TYR A 23 15.13 7.20 8.09
N GLU A 24 16.42 7.26 7.82
CA GLU A 24 17.21 8.49 7.99
C GLU A 24 16.75 9.63 7.07
N ALA A 25 16.28 9.29 5.87
CA ALA A 25 15.71 10.27 4.96
C ALA A 25 14.34 10.76 5.44
N ASP A 26 13.48 9.84 5.94
CA ASP A 26 12.15 10.16 6.44
C ASP A 26 12.18 11.05 7.70
N GLN A 27 13.17 10.88 8.57
CA GLN A 27 13.32 11.71 9.78
C GLN A 27 13.66 13.18 9.47
N LYS A 28 14.14 13.48 8.27
CA LYS A 28 14.56 14.83 7.83
C LYS A 28 13.46 15.61 7.15
N ILE A 29 12.27 15.05 6.99
CA ILE A 29 11.14 15.70 6.32
C ILE A 29 10.06 16.13 7.31
N ASP A 30 9.41 17.24 6.98
CA ASP A 30 8.33 17.79 7.78
C ASP A 30 7.01 17.07 7.53
N HIS A 31 6.02 17.34 8.39
CA HIS A 31 4.67 16.81 8.22
C HIS A 31 4.03 17.19 6.87
N ASN A 32 4.21 18.43 6.42
CA ASN A 32 3.68 18.90 5.13
C ASN A 32 4.31 18.13 3.96
N ASP A 33 5.60 17.82 4.03
CA ASP A 33 6.29 17.00 3.04
C ASP A 33 5.73 15.57 3.00
N ARG A 34 5.41 14.98 4.17
CA ARG A 34 4.78 13.67 4.28
C ARG A 34 3.39 13.65 3.65
N VAL A 35 2.59 14.67 3.89
CA VAL A 35 1.28 14.85 3.22
C VAL A 35 1.44 14.97 1.71
N ALA A 36 2.45 15.70 1.24
CA ALA A 36 2.75 15.82 -0.19
C ALA A 36 3.16 14.47 -0.81
N ILE A 37 3.98 13.68 -0.11
CA ILE A 37 4.34 12.32 -0.55
C ILE A 37 3.10 11.43 -0.61
N ALA A 38 2.25 11.44 0.44
CA ALA A 38 1.00 10.69 0.47
C ALA A 38 0.11 11.01 -0.74
N SER A 39 -0.10 12.30 -1.02
CA SER A 39 -0.90 12.77 -2.15
C SER A 39 -0.33 12.30 -3.50
N ARG A 40 0.99 12.33 -3.68
CA ARG A 40 1.64 11.85 -4.90
C ARG A 40 1.50 10.34 -5.07
N LEU A 41 1.69 9.55 -4.00
CA LEU A 41 1.51 8.09 -4.02
C LEU A 41 0.06 7.72 -4.35
N GLN A 42 -0.92 8.41 -3.75
CA GLN A 42 -2.34 8.26 -4.11
C GLN A 42 -2.60 8.62 -5.57
N GLY A 43 -2.02 9.71 -6.07
CA GLY A 43 -2.13 10.10 -7.48
C GLY A 43 -1.58 9.03 -8.44
N ILE A 44 -0.46 8.38 -8.11
CA ILE A 44 0.08 7.24 -8.86
C ILE A 44 -0.90 6.07 -8.84
N SER A 45 -1.44 5.73 -7.67
CA SER A 45 -2.40 4.64 -7.50
C SER A 45 -3.68 4.89 -8.31
N ILE A 46 -4.23 6.10 -8.27
CA ILE A 46 -5.44 6.46 -9.04
C ILE A 46 -5.19 6.34 -10.54
N LYS A 47 -4.07 6.90 -11.03
CA LYS A 47 -3.72 6.83 -12.45
C LYS A 47 -3.52 5.40 -12.92
N SER A 48 -2.82 4.57 -12.14
CA SER A 48 -2.59 3.17 -12.48
C SER A 48 -3.89 2.37 -12.47
N ASN A 49 -4.79 2.63 -11.53
CA ASN A 49 -6.09 1.97 -11.47
C ASN A 49 -6.96 2.35 -12.68
N ILE A 50 -7.04 3.63 -13.07
CA ILE A 50 -7.81 4.07 -14.24
C ILE A 50 -7.31 3.35 -15.50
N VAL A 51 -6.00 3.33 -15.72
CA VAL A 51 -5.42 2.62 -16.88
C VAL A 51 -5.65 1.12 -16.78
N GLY A 52 -5.45 0.53 -15.58
CA GLY A 52 -5.71 -0.88 -15.35
C GLY A 52 -7.16 -1.28 -15.68
N TYR A 53 -8.15 -0.54 -15.18
CA TYR A 53 -9.56 -0.81 -15.49
C TYR A 53 -9.87 -0.62 -16.98
N THR A 54 -9.33 0.43 -17.62
CA THR A 54 -9.53 0.66 -19.04
C THR A 54 -8.95 -0.48 -19.88
N THR A 55 -7.71 -0.90 -19.61
CA THR A 55 -7.07 -2.02 -20.31
C THR A 55 -7.77 -3.34 -20.01
N GLY A 56 -8.25 -3.54 -18.77
CA GLY A 56 -9.06 -4.69 -18.39
C GLY A 56 -10.36 -4.78 -19.18
N MET A 57 -11.09 -3.68 -19.33
CA MET A 57 -12.30 -3.61 -20.16
C MET A 57 -11.99 -3.89 -21.64
N LEU A 58 -10.92 -3.30 -22.16
CA LEU A 58 -10.48 -3.57 -23.53
C LEU A 58 -10.08 -5.04 -23.72
N GLY A 59 -9.41 -5.65 -22.76
CA GLY A 59 -9.07 -7.07 -22.79
C GLY A 59 -10.31 -7.97 -22.75
N PHE A 60 -11.30 -7.62 -21.94
CA PHE A 60 -12.51 -8.39 -21.77
C PHE A 60 -13.42 -8.34 -23.00
N PHE A 61 -13.65 -7.15 -23.58
CA PHE A 61 -14.51 -6.95 -24.74
C PHE A 61 -13.77 -6.99 -26.08
N GLY A 62 -12.45 -6.77 -26.09
CA GLY A 62 -11.62 -6.67 -27.28
C GLY A 62 -11.75 -7.82 -28.26
N PRO A 63 -11.69 -9.10 -27.82
CA PRO A 63 -11.88 -10.24 -28.71
C PRO A 63 -13.25 -10.23 -29.42
N THR A 64 -14.31 -9.85 -28.71
CA THR A 64 -15.66 -9.75 -29.27
C THR A 64 -15.75 -8.63 -30.33
N ILE A 65 -15.17 -7.47 -30.00
CA ILE A 65 -15.12 -6.30 -30.91
C ILE A 65 -14.28 -6.64 -32.15
N TYR A 66 -13.13 -7.27 -31.96
CA TYR A 66 -12.25 -7.68 -33.07
C TYR A 66 -12.94 -8.62 -34.04
N ILE A 67 -13.61 -9.68 -33.54
CA ILE A 67 -14.34 -10.65 -34.41
C ILE A 67 -15.44 -9.96 -35.16
N ARG A 68 -16.23 -9.08 -34.54
CA ARG A 68 -17.35 -8.40 -35.18
C ARG A 68 -16.95 -7.35 -36.22
N LEU A 69 -15.92 -6.53 -35.90
CA LEU A 69 -15.57 -5.41 -36.76
C LEU A 69 -14.61 -5.81 -37.88
N ILE A 70 -13.64 -6.69 -37.59
CA ILE A 70 -12.52 -6.99 -38.48
C ILE A 70 -12.80 -8.26 -39.32
N LYS A 71 -13.25 -9.36 -38.70
CA LYS A 71 -13.48 -10.61 -39.41
C LYS A 71 -14.76 -10.64 -40.24
N LYS A 72 -15.70 -9.70 -40.03
CA LYS A 72 -16.99 -9.61 -40.75
C LYS A 72 -17.47 -11.00 -41.22
N PRO A 73 -18.16 -11.78 -40.40
CA PRO A 73 -18.63 -13.10 -40.80
C PRO A 73 -19.60 -12.94 -41.95
N LEU A 74 -19.25 -13.53 -43.10
CA LEU A 74 -19.97 -13.33 -44.38
C LEU A 74 -21.37 -13.97 -44.41
N ILE A 75 -21.72 -14.94 -43.54
CA ILE A 75 -22.90 -15.77 -43.78
C ILE A 75 -23.65 -16.22 -42.49
N THR A 76 -23.07 -16.16 -41.29
CA THR A 76 -23.77 -16.60 -40.07
C THR A 76 -23.57 -15.60 -38.93
N PRO A 77 -24.58 -15.37 -38.06
CA PRO A 77 -24.42 -14.58 -36.86
C PRO A 77 -23.47 -15.33 -35.95
N THR A 78 -22.17 -14.90 -35.94
CA THR A 78 -21.21 -15.48 -35.05
C THR A 78 -21.62 -15.13 -33.61
N PRO A 79 -21.72 -16.12 -32.71
CA PRO A 79 -21.97 -15.86 -31.30
C PRO A 79 -20.87 -14.94 -30.75
N PHE A 80 -21.25 -14.08 -29.81
CA PHE A 80 -20.28 -13.24 -29.12
C PHE A 80 -19.21 -14.12 -28.52
N PHE A 81 -17.94 -13.80 -28.75
CA PHE A 81 -16.80 -14.49 -28.11
C PHE A 81 -16.98 -14.59 -26.59
N LEU A 82 -17.51 -13.54 -25.99
CA LEU A 82 -17.83 -13.48 -24.56
C LEU A 82 -18.82 -14.58 -24.14
N ILE A 83 -19.85 -14.87 -24.98
CA ILE A 83 -20.86 -15.89 -24.69
C ILE A 83 -20.30 -17.29 -24.95
N GLN A 84 -19.51 -17.44 -26.00
CA GLN A 84 -18.92 -18.73 -26.37
C GLN A 84 -17.75 -19.13 -25.44
N TYR A 85 -16.96 -18.16 -25.03
CA TYR A 85 -15.75 -18.38 -24.19
C TYR A 85 -15.69 -17.39 -23.02
N PRO A 86 -16.66 -17.43 -22.08
CA PRO A 86 -16.74 -16.45 -21.00
C PRO A 86 -15.52 -16.47 -20.08
N PHE A 87 -15.02 -17.66 -19.78
CA PHE A 87 -13.83 -17.83 -18.93
C PHE A 87 -12.56 -17.24 -19.57
N MET A 88 -12.36 -17.45 -20.88
CA MET A 88 -11.22 -16.88 -21.60
C MET A 88 -11.28 -15.36 -21.64
N SER A 89 -12.47 -14.77 -21.89
CA SER A 89 -12.64 -13.33 -21.85
C SER A 89 -12.32 -12.75 -20.48
N LEU A 90 -12.75 -13.44 -19.42
CA LEU A 90 -12.46 -13.05 -18.04
C LEU A 90 -10.96 -13.13 -17.73
N CYS A 91 -10.28 -14.21 -18.13
CA CYS A 91 -8.82 -14.35 -17.95
C CYS A 91 -8.04 -13.26 -18.70
N ILE A 92 -8.41 -12.96 -19.94
CA ILE A 92 -7.78 -11.89 -20.72
C ILE A 92 -8.03 -10.54 -20.05
N GLY A 93 -9.27 -10.25 -19.64
CA GLY A 93 -9.64 -9.02 -18.95
C GLY A 93 -8.86 -8.81 -17.66
N PHE A 94 -8.80 -9.83 -16.80
CA PHE A 94 -8.02 -9.74 -15.55
C PHE A 94 -6.51 -9.64 -15.82
N GLY A 95 -5.97 -10.42 -16.75
CA GLY A 95 -4.55 -10.35 -17.12
C GLY A 95 -4.15 -8.96 -17.59
N THR A 96 -4.94 -8.37 -18.49
CA THR A 96 -4.69 -7.00 -19.00
C THR A 96 -4.92 -5.93 -17.94
N LEU A 97 -5.89 -6.09 -17.02
CA LEU A 97 -6.09 -5.20 -15.88
C LEU A 97 -4.86 -5.18 -14.97
N ILE A 98 -4.39 -6.36 -14.55
CA ILE A 98 -3.23 -6.47 -13.66
C ILE A 98 -1.98 -5.91 -14.35
N ALA A 99 -1.73 -6.28 -15.60
CA ALA A 99 -0.61 -5.80 -16.36
C ALA A 99 -0.66 -4.27 -16.55
N GLY A 100 -1.81 -3.73 -16.96
CA GLY A 100 -2.01 -2.29 -17.14
C GLY A 100 -1.78 -1.51 -15.86
N ASN A 101 -2.32 -1.99 -14.73
CA ASN A 101 -2.10 -1.37 -13.43
C ASN A 101 -0.62 -1.40 -13.03
N TYR A 102 0.02 -2.57 -13.10
CA TYR A 102 1.41 -2.75 -12.71
C TYR A 102 2.38 -1.89 -13.53
N TYR A 103 2.32 -1.97 -14.86
CA TYR A 103 3.25 -1.24 -15.72
C TYR A 103 3.04 0.27 -15.64
N THR A 104 1.80 0.73 -15.56
CA THR A 104 1.48 2.15 -15.43
C THR A 104 1.93 2.69 -14.06
N GLY A 105 1.65 1.96 -12.99
CA GLY A 105 2.08 2.34 -11.65
C GLY A 105 3.60 2.43 -11.55
N LYS A 106 4.32 1.42 -12.06
CA LYS A 106 5.78 1.40 -12.11
C LYS A 106 6.35 2.56 -12.93
N TYR A 107 5.75 2.86 -14.09
CA TYR A 107 6.15 3.98 -14.93
C TYR A 107 6.04 5.33 -14.21
N PHE A 108 4.87 5.62 -13.63
CA PHE A 108 4.67 6.90 -12.93
C PHE A 108 5.52 7.01 -11.66
N PHE A 109 5.72 5.91 -10.94
CA PHE A 109 6.60 5.87 -9.78
C PHE A 109 8.05 6.19 -10.16
N ASN A 110 8.58 5.52 -11.17
CA ASN A 110 9.94 5.76 -11.65
C ASN A 110 10.11 7.18 -12.20
N LYS A 111 9.15 7.66 -12.98
CA LYS A 111 9.14 9.04 -13.47
C LYS A 111 9.19 10.06 -12.33
N THR A 112 8.44 9.84 -11.27
CA THR A 112 8.46 10.72 -10.08
C THR A 112 9.82 10.66 -9.39
N LYS A 113 10.43 9.48 -9.29
CA LYS A 113 11.73 9.25 -8.69
C LYS A 113 12.88 9.93 -9.49
N GLU A 114 12.78 9.94 -10.82
CA GLU A 114 13.78 10.49 -11.75
C GLU A 114 13.68 12.03 -11.88
N THR A 115 12.62 12.65 -11.36
CA THR A 115 12.41 14.10 -11.47
C THR A 115 12.57 14.79 -10.12
N PRO A 116 13.79 14.86 -9.54
CA PRO A 116 14.02 15.44 -8.23
C PRO A 116 13.71 16.95 -8.17
N SER A 117 13.79 17.65 -9.31
CA SER A 117 13.45 19.08 -9.42
C SER A 117 11.96 19.40 -9.16
N SER A 118 11.08 18.38 -9.15
CA SER A 118 9.67 18.54 -8.81
C SER A 118 9.41 18.66 -7.31
N PHE A 119 10.43 18.46 -6.48
CA PHE A 119 10.31 18.54 -5.03
C PHE A 119 10.91 19.85 -4.50
N PRO A 120 10.15 20.64 -3.72
CA PRO A 120 10.67 21.88 -3.12
C PRO A 120 11.77 21.61 -2.09
N ASN A 121 11.71 20.46 -1.40
CA ASN A 121 12.67 20.04 -0.39
C ASN A 121 13.56 18.89 -0.94
N PRO A 122 14.91 19.04 -0.96
CA PRO A 122 15.83 18.00 -1.40
C PRO A 122 15.75 16.72 -0.54
N ASN A 123 15.33 16.83 0.72
CA ASN A 123 15.13 15.68 1.58
C ASN A 123 14.01 14.77 1.09
N VAL A 124 12.95 15.32 0.50
CA VAL A 124 11.87 14.55 -0.13
C VAL A 124 12.39 13.73 -1.31
N ALA A 125 13.27 14.30 -2.12
CA ALA A 125 13.92 13.57 -3.22
C ALA A 125 14.74 12.37 -2.70
N ASN A 126 15.44 12.53 -1.56
CA ASN A 126 16.18 11.45 -0.93
C ASN A 126 15.25 10.32 -0.44
N VAL A 127 14.09 10.66 0.11
CA VAL A 127 13.07 9.66 0.49
C VAL A 127 12.62 8.86 -0.74
N TRP A 128 12.25 9.54 -1.83
CA TRP A 128 11.85 8.87 -3.08
C TRP A 128 12.95 7.99 -3.65
N LYS A 129 14.21 8.40 -3.57
CA LYS A 129 15.35 7.60 -4.02
C LYS A 129 15.46 6.26 -3.29
N ASN A 130 15.15 6.22 -2.01
CA ASN A 130 15.21 5.02 -1.17
C ASN A 130 13.94 4.17 -1.21
N MET A 131 12.86 4.63 -1.87
CA MET A 131 11.66 3.84 -2.07
C MET A 131 11.81 2.86 -3.25
N GLU A 132 11.17 1.71 -3.13
CA GLU A 132 11.05 0.71 -4.20
C GLU A 132 9.59 0.52 -4.60
N TYR A 133 9.32 0.40 -5.90
CA TYR A 133 7.96 0.22 -6.40
C TYR A 133 7.26 -1.03 -5.84
N GLN A 134 8.01 -2.10 -5.58
CA GLN A 134 7.47 -3.34 -5.01
C GLN A 134 6.76 -3.12 -3.68
N ASN A 135 7.21 -2.14 -2.92
CA ASN A 135 6.69 -1.81 -1.59
C ASN A 135 5.76 -0.58 -1.60
N ILE A 136 5.28 -0.16 -2.78
CA ILE A 136 4.46 1.07 -2.92
C ILE A 136 3.22 1.06 -2.02
N ALA A 137 2.57 -0.10 -1.83
CA ALA A 137 1.41 -0.22 -0.97
C ALA A 137 1.76 0.07 0.50
N ALA A 138 2.89 -0.42 0.99
CA ALA A 138 3.38 -0.17 2.35
C ALA A 138 3.71 1.32 2.54
N TYR A 139 4.41 1.94 1.59
CA TYR A 139 4.69 3.38 1.64
C TYR A 139 3.42 4.23 1.59
N THR A 140 2.46 3.86 0.74
CA THR A 140 1.18 4.57 0.65
C THR A 140 0.44 4.51 1.98
N LEU A 141 0.35 3.34 2.61
CA LEU A 141 -0.28 3.17 3.91
C LEU A 141 0.46 3.94 5.01
N TYR A 142 1.78 3.90 5.01
CA TYR A 142 2.61 4.63 5.96
C TYR A 142 2.36 6.14 5.88
N TYR A 143 2.55 6.74 4.69
CA TYR A 143 2.38 8.19 4.52
C TYR A 143 0.93 8.64 4.67
N LEU A 144 -0.04 7.81 4.31
CA LEU A 144 -1.44 8.10 4.59
C LEU A 144 -1.72 8.14 6.10
N ARG A 145 -1.17 7.21 6.88
CA ARG A 145 -1.31 7.22 8.34
C ARG A 145 -0.62 8.41 8.98
N THR A 146 0.60 8.75 8.55
CA THR A 146 1.32 9.93 9.06
C THR A 146 0.61 11.23 8.71
N SER A 147 -0.14 11.31 7.60
CA SER A 147 -0.92 12.48 7.24
C SER A 147 -2.09 12.73 8.20
N PHE A 148 -2.69 11.66 8.75
CA PHE A 148 -3.76 11.76 9.75
C PHE A 148 -3.23 11.86 11.18
N ASN A 149 -2.10 11.22 11.47
CA ASN A 149 -1.47 11.22 12.79
C ASN A 149 0.02 11.54 12.68
N PRO A 150 0.42 12.79 12.91
CA PRO A 150 1.82 13.23 12.81
C PRO A 150 2.79 12.46 13.72
N MET A 151 2.27 11.87 14.81
CA MET A 151 3.08 11.08 15.76
C MET A 151 3.34 9.65 15.27
N PHE A 152 2.69 9.23 14.18
CA PHE A 152 2.92 7.92 13.59
C PHE A 152 4.19 7.94 12.73
N ILE A 153 5.35 7.75 13.36
CA ILE A 153 6.66 7.72 12.69
C ILE A 153 7.24 6.32 12.81
N ILE A 154 7.88 5.84 11.74
CA ILE A 154 8.59 4.56 11.74
C ILE A 154 9.70 4.58 12.80
N ARG A 155 9.90 3.42 13.44
CA ARG A 155 11.01 3.23 14.39
C ARG A 155 12.31 2.97 13.65
N ASP A 156 13.43 3.27 14.31
CA ASP A 156 14.76 2.97 13.78
C ASP A 156 14.91 1.45 13.57
N PRO A 157 15.18 0.98 12.34
CA PRO A 157 15.38 -0.44 12.08
C PRO A 157 16.51 -1.08 12.88
N ARG A 158 17.50 -0.27 13.31
CA ARG A 158 18.64 -0.73 14.11
C ARG A 158 18.27 -1.08 15.54
N THR A 159 17.21 -0.45 16.08
CA THR A 159 16.73 -0.65 17.46
C THR A 159 15.59 -1.66 17.56
N CYS A 160 15.26 -2.34 16.46
CA CYS A 160 14.25 -3.36 16.47
C CYS A 160 14.74 -4.59 17.22
N THR A 161 14.14 -4.86 18.39
CA THR A 161 14.40 -6.06 19.20
C THR A 161 13.13 -6.91 19.25
N ASP A 162 13.29 -8.24 19.44
CA ASP A 162 12.15 -9.14 19.60
C ASP A 162 11.27 -8.72 20.79
N GLU A 163 11.91 -8.25 21.87
CA GLU A 163 11.22 -7.71 23.05
C GLU A 163 10.40 -6.47 22.71
N ALA A 164 10.95 -5.53 21.93
CA ALA A 164 10.21 -4.35 21.49
C ALA A 164 9.02 -4.69 20.59
N SER A 165 9.08 -5.78 19.84
CA SER A 165 7.97 -6.27 19.01
C SER A 165 6.90 -6.95 19.88
N ILE A 166 7.29 -7.64 20.92
CA ILE A 166 6.40 -8.29 21.90
C ILE A 166 5.75 -7.20 22.76
N ASP A 167 6.50 -6.25 23.28
CA ASP A 167 5.98 -5.12 24.03
C ASP A 167 5.02 -4.26 23.21
N ALA A 168 5.29 -4.04 21.92
CA ALA A 168 4.38 -3.34 21.02
C ALA A 168 3.07 -4.12 20.80
N LYS A 169 3.12 -5.45 20.80
CA LYS A 169 1.93 -6.32 20.73
C LYS A 169 1.20 -6.38 22.07
N GLN A 170 1.93 -6.49 23.19
CA GLN A 170 1.34 -6.63 24.53
C GLN A 170 0.84 -5.29 25.07
N ASN A 171 1.60 -4.20 24.86
CA ASN A 171 1.27 -2.88 25.40
C ASN A 171 0.38 -2.03 24.48
N GLY A 172 -0.11 -2.60 23.36
CA GLY A 172 -1.06 -1.92 22.49
C GLY A 172 -0.54 -0.61 21.87
N HIS A 173 0.78 -0.39 21.81
CA HIS A 173 1.37 0.85 21.29
C HIS A 173 0.95 1.15 19.84
N PHE A 174 0.60 0.09 19.10
CA PHE A 174 -0.01 0.22 17.78
C PHE A 174 -1.49 0.64 17.88
N THR A 175 -2.16 0.29 18.97
CA THR A 175 -3.58 0.59 19.24
C THR A 175 -3.77 1.90 19.98
N ASP A 176 -2.81 2.31 20.84
CA ASP A 176 -2.86 3.60 21.53
C ASP A 176 -2.73 4.78 20.56
N SER A 177 -1.89 4.66 19.52
CA SER A 177 -1.75 5.69 18.47
C SER A 177 -3.00 5.85 17.61
N ILE A 178 -3.92 4.86 17.63
CA ILE A 178 -5.19 4.88 16.89
C ILE A 178 -6.37 5.06 17.85
N GLY A 179 -6.14 5.21 19.17
CA GLY A 179 -7.18 5.35 20.18
C GLY A 179 -7.98 4.04 20.41
N LEU A 180 -7.39 2.88 20.18
CA LEU A 180 -8.05 1.58 20.19
C LEU A 180 -7.74 0.72 21.43
N GLY A 181 -6.97 1.24 22.38
CA GLY A 181 -6.66 0.56 23.63
C GLY A 181 -7.74 0.84 24.70
N HIS A 182 -8.16 -0.18 25.42
CA HIS A 182 -8.96 -0.06 26.64
C HIS A 182 -8.11 -0.50 27.83
N THR A 183 -8.08 0.30 28.88
CA THR A 183 -7.42 -0.05 30.14
C THR A 183 -8.48 -0.56 31.10
N ASP A 184 -8.35 -1.80 31.56
CA ASP A 184 -9.27 -2.37 32.54
C ASP A 184 -9.08 -1.76 33.95
N SER A 185 -9.96 -2.11 34.89
CA SER A 185 -9.86 -1.66 36.27
C SER A 185 -8.60 -2.10 37.02
N THR A 186 -7.83 -3.02 36.43
CA THR A 186 -6.54 -3.52 36.97
C THR A 186 -5.34 -2.81 36.34
N GLY A 187 -5.55 -1.82 35.46
CA GLY A 187 -4.49 -1.09 34.77
C GLY A 187 -3.88 -1.84 33.57
N LYS A 188 -4.45 -2.99 33.22
CA LYS A 188 -3.97 -3.79 32.10
C LYS A 188 -4.59 -3.31 30.79
N LYS A 189 -3.77 -2.96 29.82
CA LYS A 189 -4.23 -2.53 28.50
C LYS A 189 -4.60 -3.74 27.64
N HIS A 190 -5.83 -3.74 27.14
CA HIS A 190 -6.32 -4.75 26.21
C HIS A 190 -6.58 -4.14 24.84
N THR A 191 -6.21 -4.88 23.78
CA THR A 191 -6.56 -4.52 22.41
C THR A 191 -8.02 -4.87 22.16
N LEU A 192 -8.84 -3.85 21.88
CA LEU A 192 -10.25 -4.05 21.57
C LEU A 192 -10.42 -4.63 20.16
N SER A 193 -11.22 -5.67 20.05
CA SER A 193 -11.66 -6.18 18.75
C SER A 193 -12.56 -5.14 18.04
N ALA A 194 -12.74 -5.29 16.72
CA ALA A 194 -13.65 -4.42 15.96
C ALA A 194 -15.10 -4.46 16.53
N TRP A 195 -15.52 -5.63 17.05
CA TRP A 195 -16.80 -5.82 17.71
C TRP A 195 -16.90 -5.10 19.06
N ASP A 196 -15.86 -5.14 19.87
CA ASP A 196 -15.86 -4.48 21.18
C ASP A 196 -15.92 -2.96 21.03
N ARG A 197 -15.26 -2.43 19.99
CA ARG A 197 -15.35 -1.00 19.63
C ARG A 197 -16.76 -0.59 19.22
N LEU A 198 -17.42 -1.42 18.43
CA LEU A 198 -18.79 -1.17 18.01
C LEU A 198 -19.74 -1.19 19.22
N LYS A 199 -19.53 -2.13 20.14
CA LYS A 199 -20.30 -2.20 21.40
C LYS A 199 -20.10 -0.96 22.25
N LEU A 200 -18.85 -0.52 22.46
CA LEU A 200 -18.53 0.72 23.18
C LEU A 200 -19.16 1.94 22.53
N HIS A 201 -19.12 2.05 21.21
CA HIS A 201 -19.77 3.13 20.48
C HIS A 201 -21.28 3.18 20.69
N HIS A 202 -21.90 2.03 20.90
CA HIS A 202 -23.32 1.89 21.22
C HIS A 202 -23.61 1.91 22.73
N GLY A 203 -22.62 2.25 23.58
CA GLY A 203 -22.81 2.36 25.05
C GLY A 203 -22.93 1.03 25.76
N VAL A 204 -22.55 -0.08 25.12
CA VAL A 204 -22.58 -1.41 25.75
C VAL A 204 -21.29 -1.61 26.55
N ASP A 205 -21.44 -1.91 27.85
CA ASP A 205 -20.29 -2.23 28.71
C ASP A 205 -19.69 -3.57 28.32
N ILE A 206 -18.40 -3.56 27.97
CA ILE A 206 -17.62 -4.75 27.53
C ILE A 206 -16.80 -5.36 28.66
N THR A 207 -16.89 -4.83 29.88
CA THR A 207 -16.12 -5.30 31.04
C THR A 207 -16.83 -6.40 31.87
N LYS A 208 -17.95 -6.89 31.35
CA LYS A 208 -18.71 -8.01 31.96
C LYS A 208 -18.52 -9.30 31.18
#